data_cfdc5232d11e688b7122117f6560f252
#
_entry.id   cfdc5232d11e688b7122117f6560f252
#
_cell.length_a   1.000
_cell.length_b   1.000
_cell.length_c   1.000
_cell.angle_alpha   90.00
_cell.angle_beta   90.00
_cell.angle_gamma   90.00
#
_symmetry.space_group_name_H-M   'P 1'
#
loop_
_entity.id
_entity.type
_entity.pdbx_description
1 polymer ?
#
loop_
_entity_poly.entity_id
_entity_poly.type
_entity_poly.pdbx_seq_one_letter_code
_entity_poly.pdbx_strand_id
1 'polypeptide(L)'
;MRAVTAAVVLATAAGCAGAPTLGPAPPPMSSARPGTAAPAAVGPADWPTYHHDNARTGVAGQFGPLGTLRRAWQTLLDGAVYGQPLVIGDKVIAATEHNTVYALAAADGHVLWSSSLGAPLPGSALPCGNIDPLGITGTAAYDQATGLVFVVAETEGGRHTLAGVDLASGAVVLRRALPPPRGDEVAHQQRAALTVLDGWVYVAYGGLYGDCGNYIGSVVAAPTAGTGPLRSYVVPTSREAGIWATGGAAVHNGRLWYAVGNGESTREYDTSDSVLALTPELTLADSFSPATWAADNADDLDLGSISPAVVGGRVLAVGKRGVGYLLDAARLGGIGGQLTMQPVCEAYGGSAVDGSTVYLPCNDGTRAVDVDPAGGLRVRWKAAVPADGSPVVGGGAVWVTDTARGVLYALDPSTGVPRQQIQVGDLPHFASPTLAGDRAYLGTTTGTVALTGDGLRQSGT
;
A
#
# COMPACT_ATOMS: atom_id res chain seq x y z
N MET A 1 -66.92 13.93 -35.10
CA MET A 1 -68.09 13.19 -35.64
C MET A 1 -68.19 11.86 -34.94
N ARG A 2 -69.28 11.70 -34.24
CA ARG A 2 -69.99 10.52 -33.76
C ARG A 2 -69.28 9.31 -33.23
N ALA A 3 -69.54 9.10 -31.93
CA ALA A 3 -69.40 7.90 -31.14
C ALA A 3 -70.34 6.76 -31.64
N VAL A 4 -69.91 5.51 -31.45
CA VAL A 4 -70.84 4.39 -31.38
C VAL A 4 -70.44 3.54 -30.17
N THR A 5 -71.42 3.47 -29.25
CA THR A 5 -71.42 2.65 -28.04
C THR A 5 -72.08 1.32 -28.40
N ALA A 6 -71.49 0.20 -27.95
CA ALA A 6 -72.19 -1.07 -27.94
C ALA A 6 -72.14 -1.66 -26.50
N ALA A 7 -73.29 -1.85 -25.94
CA ALA A 7 -73.51 -2.52 -24.65
C ALA A 7 -73.75 -4.01 -24.91
N VAL A 8 -73.18 -4.89 -24.09
CA VAL A 8 -73.49 -6.32 -23.96
C VAL A 8 -73.84 -6.68 -22.54
N VAL A 9 -74.96 -7.32 -22.41
CA VAL A 9 -75.67 -7.69 -21.19
C VAL A 9 -75.03 -8.91 -20.51
N LEU A 10 -74.89 -8.84 -19.18
CA LEU A 10 -74.51 -9.98 -18.33
C LEU A 10 -75.66 -10.94 -18.09
N ALA A 11 -75.35 -12.23 -18.16
CA ALA A 11 -76.15 -13.28 -17.57
C ALA A 11 -75.37 -13.91 -16.39
N THR A 12 -75.99 -13.88 -15.19
CA THR A 12 -75.49 -14.49 -13.98
C THR A 12 -75.88 -15.95 -13.89
N ALA A 13 -74.92 -16.84 -13.64
CA ALA A 13 -75.20 -18.19 -13.13
C ALA A 13 -74.41 -18.41 -11.83
N ALA A 14 -75.12 -18.60 -10.74
CA ALA A 14 -74.56 -18.90 -9.43
C ALA A 14 -74.28 -20.41 -9.37
N GLY A 15 -73.01 -20.78 -9.14
CA GLY A 15 -72.58 -22.16 -8.81
C GLY A 15 -71.76 -22.11 -7.55
N CYS A 16 -72.29 -22.72 -6.45
CA CYS A 16 -71.54 -22.96 -5.22
C CYS A 16 -70.53 -24.09 -5.47
N ALA A 17 -69.22 -23.75 -5.36
CA ALA A 17 -68.17 -24.74 -5.25
C ALA A 17 -67.33 -24.46 -4.02
N GLY A 18 -67.18 -25.43 -3.15
CA GLY A 18 -66.48 -25.35 -1.86
C GLY A 18 -64.98 -25.00 -2.03
N ALA A 19 -64.48 -24.18 -1.13
CA ALA A 19 -63.07 -23.76 -1.07
C ALA A 19 -62.23 -24.95 -0.58
N PRO A 20 -61.08 -25.24 -1.24
CA PRO A 20 -60.08 -26.14 -0.69
C PRO A 20 -59.37 -25.47 0.49
N THR A 21 -59.29 -26.19 1.60
CA THR A 21 -58.47 -25.84 2.76
C THR A 21 -56.99 -25.91 2.37
N LEU A 22 -56.34 -24.77 2.33
CA LEU A 22 -54.89 -24.72 2.20
C LEU A 22 -54.24 -25.22 3.48
N GLY A 23 -53.48 -26.29 3.38
CA GLY A 23 -52.63 -26.80 4.44
C GLY A 23 -51.55 -25.75 4.83
N PRO A 24 -50.92 -25.87 6.01
CA PRO A 24 -49.92 -24.92 6.45
C PRO A 24 -48.75 -24.87 5.47
N ALA A 25 -48.33 -23.64 5.14
CA ALA A 25 -47.17 -23.38 4.28
C ALA A 25 -45.93 -24.05 4.89
N PRO A 26 -45.07 -24.67 4.06
CA PRO A 26 -43.79 -25.19 4.57
C PRO A 26 -42.94 -24.04 5.11
N PRO A 27 -42.14 -24.27 6.17
CA PRO A 27 -41.26 -23.24 6.70
C PRO A 27 -40.28 -22.77 5.61
N PRO A 28 -39.88 -21.48 5.62
CA PRO A 28 -38.91 -20.96 4.66
C PRO A 28 -37.63 -21.79 4.73
N MET A 29 -37.20 -22.35 3.60
CA MET A 29 -35.90 -23.01 3.50
C MET A 29 -34.84 -21.93 3.78
N SER A 30 -34.18 -22.07 4.91
CA SER A 30 -32.97 -21.34 5.23
C SER A 30 -31.96 -21.67 4.12
N SER A 31 -31.68 -20.69 3.25
CA SER A 31 -30.55 -20.78 2.35
C SER A 31 -29.29 -20.64 3.20
N ALA A 32 -28.81 -21.76 3.73
CA ALA A 32 -27.47 -21.84 4.28
C ALA A 32 -26.54 -21.44 3.13
N ARG A 33 -25.84 -20.31 3.27
CA ARG A 33 -24.67 -20.00 2.45
C ARG A 33 -23.75 -21.23 2.54
N PRO A 34 -23.15 -21.68 1.41
CA PRO A 34 -22.09 -22.67 1.47
C PRO A 34 -21.10 -22.23 2.53
N GLY A 35 -20.76 -23.12 3.46
CA GLY A 35 -19.90 -22.78 4.59
C GLY A 35 -18.62 -22.11 4.09
N THR A 36 -18.49 -20.83 4.35
CA THR A 36 -17.25 -20.11 4.10
C THR A 36 -16.23 -20.70 5.05
N ALA A 37 -15.13 -21.22 4.49
CA ALA A 37 -13.98 -21.62 5.31
C ALA A 37 -13.59 -20.42 6.20
N ALA A 38 -13.14 -20.70 7.42
CA ALA A 38 -12.66 -19.63 8.30
C ALA A 38 -11.54 -18.84 7.58
N PRO A 39 -11.49 -17.51 7.75
CA PRO A 39 -10.42 -16.70 7.17
C PRO A 39 -9.04 -17.25 7.53
N ALA A 40 -8.08 -17.16 6.62
CA ALA A 40 -6.72 -17.60 6.86
C ALA A 40 -6.10 -16.75 7.98
N ALA A 41 -5.59 -17.41 9.02
CA ALA A 41 -4.86 -16.73 10.08
C ALA A 41 -3.51 -16.25 9.55
N VAL A 42 -3.09 -15.05 9.97
CA VAL A 42 -1.75 -14.53 9.66
C VAL A 42 -0.75 -15.21 10.58
N GLY A 43 0.17 -15.96 10.00
CA GLY A 43 1.29 -16.57 10.69
C GLY A 43 2.49 -15.61 10.83
N PRO A 44 3.45 -15.91 11.71
CA PRO A 44 4.61 -15.05 11.93
C PRO A 44 5.60 -15.01 10.75
N ALA A 45 5.44 -15.90 9.77
CA ALA A 45 6.22 -15.92 8.53
C ALA A 45 5.48 -15.29 7.35
N ASP A 46 4.23 -14.86 7.54
CA ASP A 46 3.43 -14.21 6.51
C ASP A 46 3.81 -12.73 6.34
N TRP A 47 3.38 -12.16 5.22
CA TRP A 47 3.62 -10.76 4.87
C TRP A 47 2.30 -10.11 4.42
N PRO A 48 1.39 -9.77 5.36
CA PRO A 48 0.00 -9.42 5.06
C PRO A 48 -0.20 -7.97 4.57
N THR A 49 0.81 -7.13 4.65
CA THR A 49 0.77 -5.71 4.27
C THR A 49 2.17 -5.22 3.90
N TYR A 50 2.28 -4.00 3.35
CA TYR A 50 3.56 -3.39 3.04
C TYR A 50 4.50 -3.39 4.25
N HIS A 51 5.75 -3.81 4.02
CA HIS A 51 6.80 -3.90 5.05
C HIS A 51 6.37 -4.72 6.28
N HIS A 52 5.70 -5.86 6.03
CA HIS A 52 5.37 -6.91 6.98
C HIS A 52 4.23 -6.57 7.96
N ASP A 53 4.20 -5.38 8.53
CA ASP A 53 3.26 -4.97 9.57
C ASP A 53 2.79 -3.52 9.43
N ASN A 54 1.79 -3.14 10.21
CA ASN A 54 1.27 -1.77 10.18
C ASN A 54 2.24 -0.72 10.74
N ALA A 55 3.25 -1.13 11.52
CA ALA A 55 4.31 -0.21 11.95
C ALA A 55 5.34 0.05 10.84
N ARG A 56 5.25 -0.69 9.73
CA ARG A 56 6.17 -0.62 8.57
C ARG A 56 7.60 -0.96 8.95
N THR A 57 7.77 -1.96 9.83
CA THR A 57 9.13 -2.35 10.26
C THR A 57 9.96 -2.93 9.12
N GLY A 58 9.37 -3.64 8.20
CA GLY A 58 10.08 -4.31 7.11
C GLY A 58 11.00 -5.44 7.60
N VAL A 59 10.74 -6.01 8.79
CA VAL A 59 11.59 -7.03 9.41
C VAL A 59 10.91 -8.38 9.39
N ALA A 60 11.54 -9.35 8.73
CA ALA A 60 11.14 -10.75 8.70
C ALA A 60 11.87 -11.54 9.80
N GLY A 61 11.36 -11.52 11.01
CA GLY A 61 12.03 -12.12 12.18
C GLY A 61 12.22 -13.64 12.12
N GLN A 62 11.41 -14.35 11.31
CA GLN A 62 11.53 -15.80 11.11
C GLN A 62 12.18 -16.19 9.78
N PHE A 63 12.61 -15.21 8.99
CA PHE A 63 13.29 -15.49 7.73
C PHE A 63 14.73 -15.92 7.99
N GLY A 64 15.06 -17.14 7.55
CA GLY A 64 16.42 -17.67 7.67
C GLY A 64 17.38 -17.09 6.65
N PRO A 65 18.71 -17.23 6.86
CA PRO A 65 19.69 -16.83 5.87
C PRO A 65 19.52 -17.68 4.60
N LEU A 66 19.42 -17.02 3.45
CA LEU A 66 19.49 -17.69 2.17
C LEU A 66 20.97 -17.96 1.84
N GLY A 67 21.28 -19.18 1.44
CA GLY A 67 22.57 -19.53 0.86
C GLY A 67 22.78 -18.81 -0.49
N THR A 68 23.50 -19.41 -1.44
CA THR A 68 23.67 -18.83 -2.78
C THR A 68 22.34 -18.59 -3.45
N LEU A 69 22.08 -17.33 -3.82
CA LEU A 69 20.81 -16.91 -4.41
C LEU A 69 20.60 -17.51 -5.80
N ARG A 70 19.39 -18.00 -6.05
CA ARG A 70 18.93 -18.46 -7.36
C ARG A 70 17.45 -18.14 -7.55
N ARG A 71 17.02 -18.02 -8.80
CA ARG A 71 15.61 -17.90 -9.14
C ARG A 71 14.90 -19.23 -8.84
N ALA A 72 13.85 -19.18 -8.00
CA ALA A 72 12.98 -20.33 -7.76
C ALA A 72 11.96 -20.47 -8.90
N TRP A 73 11.29 -19.36 -9.21
CA TRP A 73 10.33 -19.27 -10.31
C TRP A 73 10.13 -17.82 -10.75
N GLN A 74 9.51 -17.64 -11.91
CA GLN A 74 9.03 -16.36 -12.44
C GLN A 74 7.70 -16.60 -13.12
N THR A 75 6.70 -15.77 -12.82
CA THR A 75 5.38 -15.83 -13.44
C THR A 75 5.11 -14.52 -14.16
N LEU A 76 4.89 -14.62 -15.47
CA LEU A 76 4.44 -13.48 -16.27
C LEU A 76 2.96 -13.24 -15.98
N LEU A 77 2.60 -11.98 -15.75
CA LEU A 77 1.24 -11.53 -15.51
C LEU A 77 0.80 -10.58 -16.63
N ASP A 78 -0.43 -10.09 -16.55
CA ASP A 78 -1.00 -9.20 -17.56
C ASP A 78 -0.45 -7.77 -17.54
N GLY A 79 0.35 -7.41 -16.52
CA GLY A 79 0.92 -6.08 -16.39
C GLY A 79 1.99 -5.98 -15.30
N ALA A 80 2.51 -4.76 -15.14
CA ALA A 80 3.50 -4.44 -14.13
C ALA A 80 2.91 -4.57 -12.72
N VAL A 81 3.74 -5.04 -11.77
CA VAL A 81 3.42 -5.17 -10.35
C VAL A 81 4.23 -4.12 -9.58
N TYR A 82 3.63 -2.97 -9.33
CA TYR A 82 4.25 -1.86 -8.59
C TYR A 82 4.17 -2.06 -7.07
N GLY A 83 3.05 -2.59 -6.60
CA GLY A 83 2.86 -2.93 -5.19
C GLY A 83 3.78 -4.05 -4.74
N GLN A 84 4.20 -4.02 -3.46
CA GLN A 84 4.94 -5.12 -2.85
C GLN A 84 4.04 -6.37 -2.82
N PRO A 85 4.47 -7.54 -3.34
CA PRO A 85 3.68 -8.76 -3.24
C PRO A 85 3.43 -9.14 -1.78
N LEU A 86 2.21 -9.55 -1.43
CA LEU A 86 1.91 -10.09 -0.10
C LEU A 86 2.11 -11.61 -0.09
N VAL A 87 2.39 -12.16 1.09
CA VAL A 87 2.41 -13.62 1.29
C VAL A 87 1.53 -13.96 2.48
N ILE A 88 0.51 -14.80 2.26
CA ILE A 88 -0.39 -15.30 3.30
C ILE A 88 -0.50 -16.82 3.14
N GLY A 89 0.07 -17.56 4.07
CA GLY A 89 0.17 -19.02 4.01
C GLY A 89 0.96 -19.47 2.77
N ASP A 90 0.31 -20.22 1.90
CA ASP A 90 0.87 -20.77 0.65
C ASP A 90 0.65 -19.88 -0.59
N LYS A 91 0.12 -18.66 -0.42
CA LYS A 91 -0.27 -17.77 -1.51
C LYS A 91 0.59 -16.51 -1.56
N VAL A 92 1.05 -16.19 -2.76
CA VAL A 92 1.63 -14.88 -3.10
C VAL A 92 0.56 -14.05 -3.80
N ILE A 93 0.24 -12.89 -3.26
CA ILE A 93 -0.75 -11.98 -3.84
C ILE A 93 -0.01 -10.87 -4.58
N ALA A 94 -0.32 -10.71 -5.85
CA ALA A 94 0.20 -9.65 -6.70
C ALA A 94 -0.97 -8.92 -7.38
N ALA A 95 -0.87 -7.60 -7.49
CA ALA A 95 -1.84 -6.78 -8.22
C ALA A 95 -1.11 -6.02 -9.33
N THR A 96 -1.76 -5.93 -10.49
CA THR A 96 -1.14 -5.35 -11.69
C THR A 96 -1.76 -4.02 -12.08
N GLU A 97 -1.03 -3.24 -12.86
CA GLU A 97 -1.53 -2.03 -13.49
C GLU A 97 -2.64 -2.29 -14.53
N HIS A 98 -2.93 -3.57 -14.85
CA HIS A 98 -4.12 -3.96 -15.63
C HIS A 98 -5.35 -4.22 -14.75
N ASN A 99 -5.35 -3.76 -13.50
CA ASN A 99 -6.44 -3.94 -12.55
C ASN A 99 -6.78 -5.42 -12.27
N THR A 100 -5.79 -6.30 -12.33
CA THR A 100 -5.97 -7.72 -12.01
C THR A 100 -5.24 -8.07 -10.72
N VAL A 101 -5.96 -8.74 -9.81
CA VAL A 101 -5.38 -9.32 -8.59
C VAL A 101 -5.16 -10.80 -8.82
N TYR A 102 -3.96 -11.28 -8.55
CA TYR A 102 -3.55 -12.68 -8.67
C TYR A 102 -3.22 -13.29 -7.32
N ALA A 103 -3.57 -14.56 -7.13
CA ALA A 103 -2.91 -15.42 -6.17
C ALA A 103 -2.06 -16.44 -6.92
N LEU A 104 -0.80 -16.50 -6.55
CA LEU A 104 0.18 -17.47 -7.07
C LEU A 104 0.53 -18.45 -5.95
N ALA A 105 0.79 -19.71 -6.30
CA ALA A 105 1.32 -20.66 -5.34
C ALA A 105 2.76 -20.26 -4.95
N ALA A 106 3.02 -20.10 -3.65
CA ALA A 106 4.34 -19.74 -3.16
C ALA A 106 5.43 -20.75 -3.57
N ALA A 107 5.05 -22.02 -3.76
CA ALA A 107 5.96 -23.10 -4.08
C ALA A 107 6.60 -22.99 -5.47
N ASP A 108 5.82 -22.67 -6.50
CA ASP A 108 6.23 -22.76 -7.91
C ASP A 108 5.70 -21.62 -8.80
N GLY A 109 4.91 -20.70 -8.24
CA GLY A 109 4.42 -19.52 -8.94
C GLY A 109 3.24 -19.77 -9.89
N HIS A 110 2.63 -20.99 -9.91
CA HIS A 110 1.46 -21.18 -10.77
C HIS A 110 0.27 -20.34 -10.26
N VAL A 111 -0.56 -19.86 -11.19
CA VAL A 111 -1.73 -19.05 -10.87
C VAL A 111 -2.80 -19.93 -10.24
N LEU A 112 -3.17 -19.63 -8.98
CA LEU A 112 -4.25 -20.29 -8.28
C LEU A 112 -5.60 -19.69 -8.66
N TRP A 113 -5.66 -18.38 -8.73
CA TRP A 113 -6.81 -17.61 -9.22
C TRP A 113 -6.35 -16.21 -9.68
N SER A 114 -7.19 -15.57 -10.49
CA SER A 114 -7.05 -14.18 -10.89
C SER A 114 -8.41 -13.49 -10.94
N SER A 115 -8.45 -12.20 -10.62
CA SER A 115 -9.68 -11.42 -10.56
C SER A 115 -9.48 -10.03 -11.14
N SER A 116 -10.16 -9.77 -12.26
CA SER A 116 -10.14 -8.45 -12.90
C SER A 116 -11.12 -7.49 -12.22
N LEU A 117 -10.66 -6.28 -11.97
CA LEU A 117 -11.45 -5.20 -11.38
C LEU A 117 -11.98 -4.19 -12.40
N GLY A 118 -11.73 -4.41 -13.68
CA GLY A 118 -12.15 -3.56 -14.79
C GLY A 118 -10.97 -3.05 -15.60
N ALA A 119 -11.25 -2.37 -16.72
CA ALA A 119 -10.21 -1.80 -17.55
C ALA A 119 -9.45 -0.70 -16.81
N PRO A 120 -8.10 -0.69 -16.87
CA PRO A 120 -7.30 0.36 -16.26
C PRO A 120 -7.43 1.67 -17.04
N LEU A 121 -6.98 2.76 -16.46
CA LEU A 121 -6.94 4.07 -17.10
C LEU A 121 -5.75 4.14 -18.08
N PRO A 122 -5.99 4.34 -19.39
CA PRO A 122 -4.88 4.46 -20.34
C PRO A 122 -4.11 5.76 -20.12
N GLY A 123 -2.78 5.72 -20.26
CA GLY A 123 -1.91 6.89 -20.10
C GLY A 123 -2.30 8.09 -20.96
N SER A 124 -2.88 7.84 -22.15
CA SER A 124 -3.40 8.90 -23.04
C SER A 124 -4.58 9.70 -22.47
N ALA A 125 -5.25 9.18 -21.42
CA ALA A 125 -6.34 9.87 -20.72
C ALA A 125 -5.86 10.65 -19.49
N LEU A 126 -4.58 10.50 -19.11
CA LEU A 126 -3.97 11.21 -18.00
C LEU A 126 -3.45 12.59 -18.42
N PRO A 127 -3.53 13.60 -17.57
CA PRO A 127 -2.92 14.91 -17.84
C PRO A 127 -1.38 14.86 -17.85
N CYS A 128 -0.77 13.95 -17.10
CA CYS A 128 0.64 13.56 -17.09
C CYS A 128 0.79 12.20 -16.40
N GLY A 129 1.99 11.82 -15.99
CA GLY A 129 2.26 10.55 -15.34
C GLY A 129 3.33 9.76 -16.09
N ASN A 130 3.80 8.68 -15.47
CA ASN A 130 4.84 7.81 -16.02
C ASN A 130 4.46 6.30 -15.93
N ILE A 131 3.20 6.00 -15.64
CA ILE A 131 2.66 4.63 -15.61
C ILE A 131 1.56 4.52 -16.66
N ASP A 132 1.66 3.56 -17.58
CA ASP A 132 0.71 3.32 -18.65
C ASP A 132 0.55 1.80 -18.91
N PRO A 133 -0.65 1.24 -18.74
CA PRO A 133 -1.85 1.88 -18.18
C PRO A 133 -1.71 2.08 -16.66
N LEU A 134 -2.55 2.95 -16.07
CA LEU A 134 -2.63 3.16 -14.63
C LEU A 134 -3.79 2.36 -14.05
N GLY A 135 -3.50 1.50 -13.09
CA GLY A 135 -4.45 0.58 -12.48
C GLY A 135 -4.26 0.44 -10.97
N ILE A 136 -3.84 -0.75 -10.50
CA ILE A 136 -3.57 -0.98 -9.08
C ILE A 136 -2.09 -0.76 -8.82
N THR A 137 -1.73 0.44 -8.37
CA THR A 137 -0.34 0.84 -8.11
C THR A 137 0.05 0.67 -6.64
N GLY A 138 -0.85 0.97 -5.71
CA GLY A 138 -0.61 0.86 -4.27
C GLY A 138 -0.52 -0.59 -3.79
N THR A 139 0.32 -0.85 -2.80
CA THR A 139 0.40 -2.18 -2.18
C THR A 139 -0.89 -2.53 -1.46
N ALA A 140 -1.38 -3.73 -1.71
CA ALA A 140 -2.56 -4.31 -1.07
C ALA A 140 -2.39 -4.49 0.44
N ALA A 141 -3.50 -4.75 1.15
CA ALA A 141 -3.49 -5.16 2.54
C ALA A 141 -4.48 -6.30 2.76
N TYR A 142 -4.06 -7.32 3.51
CA TYR A 142 -4.92 -8.43 3.92
C TYR A 142 -5.54 -8.14 5.29
N ASP A 143 -6.86 -8.32 5.39
CA ASP A 143 -7.59 -8.28 6.65
C ASP A 143 -7.97 -9.68 7.11
N GLN A 144 -7.30 -10.15 8.16
CA GLN A 144 -7.57 -11.46 8.74
C GLN A 144 -9.01 -11.59 9.27
N ALA A 145 -9.61 -10.50 9.74
CA ALA A 145 -10.96 -10.54 10.31
C ALA A 145 -12.04 -10.85 9.26
N THR A 146 -11.87 -10.38 8.03
CA THR A 146 -12.80 -10.59 6.92
C THR A 146 -12.33 -11.66 5.93
N GLY A 147 -11.05 -12.03 5.93
CA GLY A 147 -10.43 -12.89 4.93
C GLY A 147 -10.22 -12.22 3.58
N LEU A 148 -10.28 -10.89 3.52
CA LEU A 148 -10.23 -10.13 2.28
C LEU A 148 -8.84 -9.50 2.06
N VAL A 149 -8.41 -9.53 0.82
CA VAL A 149 -7.33 -8.70 0.29
C VAL A 149 -7.95 -7.43 -0.26
N PHE A 150 -7.57 -6.29 0.28
CA PHE A 150 -8.02 -4.98 -0.16
C PHE A 150 -7.03 -4.37 -1.14
N VAL A 151 -7.55 -3.82 -2.24
CA VAL A 151 -6.81 -3.06 -3.26
C VAL A 151 -7.65 -1.87 -3.71
N VAL A 152 -7.01 -0.87 -4.30
CA VAL A 152 -7.71 0.22 -4.99
C VAL A 152 -7.38 0.13 -6.48
N ALA A 153 -8.40 -0.02 -7.30
CA ALA A 153 -8.30 -0.03 -8.76
C ALA A 153 -8.65 1.35 -9.31
N GLU A 154 -7.85 1.83 -10.25
CA GLU A 154 -8.12 3.06 -10.99
C GLU A 154 -8.62 2.73 -12.40
N THR A 155 -9.72 3.34 -12.80
CA THR A 155 -10.43 3.06 -14.05
C THR A 155 -10.74 4.35 -14.81
N GLU A 156 -11.38 4.23 -15.96
CA GLU A 156 -11.74 5.35 -16.84
C GLU A 156 -12.29 6.57 -16.07
N GLY A 157 -11.76 7.75 -16.37
CA GLY A 157 -12.09 9.02 -15.72
C GLY A 157 -11.40 9.23 -14.37
N GLY A 158 -10.37 8.43 -14.03
CA GLY A 158 -9.64 8.52 -12.77
C GLY A 158 -10.44 7.98 -11.57
N ARG A 159 -11.48 7.17 -11.83
CA ARG A 159 -12.32 6.64 -10.75
C ARG A 159 -11.59 5.60 -9.92
N HIS A 160 -11.51 5.85 -8.62
CA HIS A 160 -10.90 4.96 -7.66
C HIS A 160 -11.96 4.06 -7.00
N THR A 161 -11.73 2.75 -7.07
CA THR A 161 -12.61 1.74 -6.48
C THR A 161 -11.86 0.88 -5.49
N LEU A 162 -12.25 0.93 -4.23
CA LEU A 162 -11.81 -0.05 -3.23
C LEU A 162 -12.49 -1.38 -3.52
N ALA A 163 -11.70 -2.44 -3.69
CA ALA A 163 -12.17 -3.79 -3.84
C ALA A 163 -11.67 -4.68 -2.69
N GLY A 164 -12.54 -5.56 -2.21
CA GLY A 164 -12.20 -6.65 -1.30
C GLY A 164 -12.31 -7.98 -2.03
N VAL A 165 -11.20 -8.68 -2.16
CA VAL A 165 -11.08 -9.96 -2.86
C VAL A 165 -10.88 -11.06 -1.82
N ASP A 166 -11.73 -12.07 -1.84
CA ASP A 166 -11.63 -13.22 -0.94
C ASP A 166 -10.32 -14.01 -1.22
N LEU A 167 -9.48 -14.14 -0.22
CA LEU A 167 -8.15 -14.76 -0.35
C LEU A 167 -8.22 -16.22 -0.80
N ALA A 168 -9.25 -16.96 -0.39
CA ALA A 168 -9.36 -18.37 -0.68
C ALA A 168 -9.80 -18.65 -2.12
N SER A 169 -10.77 -17.87 -2.62
CA SER A 169 -11.46 -18.13 -3.90
C SER A 169 -11.14 -17.13 -5.01
N GLY A 170 -10.58 -15.95 -4.69
CA GLY A 170 -10.43 -14.85 -5.63
C GLY A 170 -11.73 -14.09 -5.90
N ALA A 171 -12.84 -14.45 -5.27
CA ALA A 171 -14.11 -13.76 -5.50
C ALA A 171 -14.03 -12.29 -5.05
N VAL A 172 -14.43 -11.38 -5.94
CA VAL A 172 -14.59 -9.97 -5.58
C VAL A 172 -15.90 -9.80 -4.84
N VAL A 173 -15.81 -9.72 -3.50
CA VAL A 173 -16.99 -9.69 -2.62
C VAL A 173 -17.37 -8.28 -2.19
N LEU A 174 -16.48 -7.31 -2.40
CA LEU A 174 -16.71 -5.92 -2.10
C LEU A 174 -16.21 -5.05 -3.25
N ARG A 175 -17.02 -4.08 -3.65
CA ARG A 175 -16.65 -2.96 -4.52
C ARG A 175 -17.26 -1.69 -3.96
N ARG A 176 -16.45 -0.65 -3.77
CA ARG A 176 -16.89 0.62 -3.25
C ARG A 176 -16.15 1.76 -3.92
N ALA A 177 -16.89 2.73 -4.46
CA ALA A 177 -16.29 3.98 -4.91
C ALA A 177 -15.59 4.68 -3.73
N LEU A 178 -14.35 5.09 -3.96
CA LEU A 178 -13.53 5.74 -2.95
C LEU A 178 -12.81 6.95 -3.59
N PRO A 179 -13.57 7.97 -4.03
CA PRO A 179 -12.96 9.12 -4.68
C PRO A 179 -12.12 9.95 -3.71
N PRO A 180 -11.05 10.63 -4.18
CA PRO A 180 -10.42 11.70 -3.42
C PRO A 180 -11.47 12.75 -3.07
N PRO A 181 -11.45 13.31 -1.83
CA PRO A 181 -12.54 14.18 -1.36
C PRO A 181 -12.59 15.57 -2.03
N ARG A 182 -11.47 16.00 -2.61
CA ARG A 182 -11.30 17.30 -3.30
C ARG A 182 -10.37 17.17 -4.49
N GLY A 183 -10.49 18.09 -5.44
CA GLY A 183 -9.70 18.13 -6.66
C GLY A 183 -10.30 17.27 -7.79
N ASP A 184 -9.56 17.13 -8.88
CA ASP A 184 -9.98 16.38 -10.06
C ASP A 184 -9.57 14.90 -9.90
N GLU A 185 -10.52 13.97 -9.99
CA GLU A 185 -10.24 12.54 -9.79
C GLU A 185 -9.08 12.06 -10.67
N VAL A 186 -9.06 12.43 -11.95
CA VAL A 186 -8.05 12.01 -12.93
C VAL A 186 -6.64 12.56 -12.67
N ALA A 187 -6.51 13.59 -11.82
CA ALA A 187 -5.21 14.15 -11.42
C ALA A 187 -4.62 13.48 -10.17
N HIS A 188 -5.39 12.62 -9.51
CA HIS A 188 -4.94 11.89 -8.33
C HIS A 188 -4.39 10.52 -8.71
N GLN A 189 -3.42 10.06 -7.93
CA GLN A 189 -2.91 8.71 -7.98
C GLN A 189 -2.96 8.05 -6.60
N GLN A 190 -3.39 6.80 -6.56
CA GLN A 190 -3.33 5.98 -5.36
C GLN A 190 -2.05 5.15 -5.38
N ARG A 191 -0.93 5.70 -4.86
CA ARG A 191 0.40 5.07 -4.85
C ARG A 191 0.77 4.45 -3.51
N ALA A 192 0.28 5.02 -2.43
CA ALA A 192 0.58 4.62 -1.07
C ALA A 192 0.00 3.24 -0.72
N ALA A 193 0.73 2.45 0.06
CA ALA A 193 0.24 1.17 0.57
C ALA A 193 -1.02 1.36 1.43
N LEU A 194 -1.96 0.43 1.29
CA LEU A 194 -3.14 0.40 2.13
C LEU A 194 -2.78 0.01 3.57
N THR A 195 -3.57 0.52 4.51
CA THR A 195 -3.48 0.13 5.92
C THR A 195 -4.83 -0.38 6.38
N VAL A 196 -4.88 -1.58 6.94
CA VAL A 196 -6.09 -2.10 7.59
C VAL A 196 -5.87 -2.01 9.10
N LEU A 197 -6.77 -1.30 9.77
CA LEU A 197 -6.72 -1.10 11.22
C LEU A 197 -8.14 -1.04 11.80
N ASP A 198 -8.43 -1.86 12.81
CA ASP A 198 -9.67 -1.85 13.58
C ASP A 198 -10.95 -1.82 12.74
N GLY A 199 -11.00 -2.64 11.67
CA GLY A 199 -12.14 -2.74 10.79
C GLY A 199 -12.29 -1.61 9.76
N TRP A 200 -11.20 -0.86 9.51
CA TRP A 200 -11.14 0.21 8.51
C TRP A 200 -9.96 0.00 7.55
N VAL A 201 -10.18 0.32 6.28
CA VAL A 201 -9.13 0.41 5.25
C VAL A 201 -8.83 1.89 5.03
N TYR A 202 -7.57 2.28 5.22
CA TYR A 202 -7.08 3.65 5.01
C TYR A 202 -6.34 3.71 3.69
N VAL A 203 -6.69 4.70 2.86
CA VAL A 203 -6.20 4.92 1.50
C VAL A 203 -5.74 6.37 1.39
N ALA A 204 -4.49 6.59 1.01
CA ALA A 204 -3.95 7.92 0.80
C ALA A 204 -3.83 8.23 -0.69
N TYR A 205 -4.01 9.50 -1.03
CA TYR A 205 -3.94 10.03 -2.39
C TYR A 205 -2.87 11.10 -2.52
N GLY A 206 -2.12 11.02 -3.60
CA GLY A 206 -1.23 12.07 -4.08
C GLY A 206 -1.56 12.45 -5.51
N GLY A 207 -0.66 13.16 -6.17
CA GLY A 207 -0.73 13.50 -7.59
C GLY A 207 -0.06 12.48 -8.49
N LEU A 208 -0.23 12.65 -9.79
CA LEU A 208 0.52 11.97 -10.83
C LEU A 208 1.95 12.51 -10.89
N TYR A 209 2.89 11.69 -11.38
CA TYR A 209 4.23 12.17 -11.67
C TYR A 209 4.19 13.35 -12.66
N GLY A 210 4.78 14.50 -12.25
CA GLY A 210 4.74 15.74 -13.00
C GLY A 210 3.71 16.77 -12.50
N ASP A 211 2.99 16.48 -11.41
CA ASP A 211 2.13 17.39 -10.62
C ASP A 211 1.10 18.19 -11.43
N CYS A 212 0.57 17.57 -12.48
CA CYS A 212 -0.42 18.23 -13.32
C CYS A 212 -1.84 18.08 -12.78
N GLY A 213 -2.67 19.05 -13.17
CA GLY A 213 -4.07 19.10 -12.78
C GLY A 213 -4.24 19.62 -11.35
N ASN A 214 -5.45 19.51 -10.86
CA ASN A 214 -5.81 19.98 -9.53
C ASN A 214 -5.99 18.76 -8.61
N TYR A 215 -4.91 18.29 -8.00
CA TYR A 215 -4.96 17.27 -6.97
C TYR A 215 -4.68 17.87 -5.58
N ILE A 216 -5.17 17.22 -4.54
CA ILE A 216 -4.96 17.62 -3.15
C ILE A 216 -4.71 16.36 -2.32
N GLY A 217 -3.59 16.36 -1.58
CA GLY A 217 -3.25 15.26 -0.68
C GLY A 217 -4.36 14.97 0.31
N SER A 218 -4.73 13.71 0.44
CA SER A 218 -5.82 13.30 1.33
C SER A 218 -5.68 11.85 1.78
N VAL A 219 -6.37 11.51 2.86
CA VAL A 219 -6.58 10.14 3.31
C VAL A 219 -8.07 9.88 3.41
N VAL A 220 -8.54 8.77 2.85
CA VAL A 220 -9.92 8.31 2.97
C VAL A 220 -9.93 6.96 3.66
N ALA A 221 -10.86 6.75 4.59
CA ALA A 221 -11.05 5.45 5.21
C ALA A 221 -12.46 4.91 4.97
N ALA A 222 -12.52 3.62 4.65
CA ALA A 222 -13.76 2.88 4.46
C ALA A 222 -13.82 1.69 5.43
N PRO A 223 -15.02 1.34 5.98
CA PRO A 223 -15.16 0.12 6.76
C PRO A 223 -14.82 -1.13 5.92
N THR A 224 -14.12 -2.10 6.51
CA THR A 224 -13.80 -3.40 5.86
C THR A 224 -15.05 -4.20 5.51
N ALA A 225 -16.17 -3.92 6.20
CA ALA A 225 -17.49 -4.48 5.86
C ALA A 225 -18.10 -3.93 4.56
N GLY A 226 -17.49 -2.91 3.95
CA GLY A 226 -17.92 -2.32 2.68
C GLY A 226 -19.09 -1.33 2.78
N THR A 227 -19.77 -1.27 3.89
CA THR A 227 -20.95 -0.41 4.14
C THR A 227 -20.69 0.58 5.27
N GLY A 228 -21.47 1.67 5.32
CA GLY A 228 -21.32 2.74 6.32
C GLY A 228 -20.64 4.00 5.77
N PRO A 229 -20.52 5.07 6.58
CA PRO A 229 -19.92 6.33 6.14
C PRO A 229 -18.42 6.19 5.86
N LEU A 230 -17.89 7.04 4.99
CA LEU A 230 -16.46 7.25 4.83
C LEU A 230 -15.96 8.23 5.89
N ARG A 231 -14.68 8.11 6.25
CA ARG A 231 -13.92 9.15 6.96
C ARG A 231 -12.93 9.76 5.99
N SER A 232 -12.56 11.00 6.17
CA SER A 232 -11.52 11.62 5.36
C SER A 232 -10.75 12.70 6.11
N TYR A 233 -9.49 12.82 5.79
CA TYR A 233 -8.64 13.98 6.06
C TYR A 233 -8.19 14.55 4.71
N VAL A 234 -8.24 15.85 4.58
CA VAL A 234 -7.74 16.57 3.39
C VAL A 234 -6.71 17.57 3.87
N VAL A 235 -5.54 17.59 3.24
CA VAL A 235 -4.53 18.60 3.53
C VAL A 235 -5.14 19.97 3.25
N PRO A 236 -5.04 20.96 4.17
CA PRO A 236 -5.71 22.26 4.02
C PRO A 236 -4.99 23.18 3.04
N THR A 237 -4.56 22.66 1.91
CA THR A 237 -3.92 23.38 0.80
C THR A 237 -4.91 23.74 -0.29
N SER A 238 -4.53 24.64 -1.18
CA SER A 238 -5.28 24.94 -2.41
C SER A 238 -5.08 23.89 -3.50
N ARG A 239 -3.88 23.30 -3.60
CA ARG A 239 -3.44 22.33 -4.59
C ARG A 239 -2.21 21.57 -4.09
N GLU A 240 -1.92 20.38 -4.64
CA GLU A 240 -0.74 19.58 -4.35
C GLU A 240 -0.73 18.98 -2.93
N ALA A 241 0.38 19.03 -2.23
CA ALA A 241 0.57 18.42 -0.90
C ALA A 241 0.20 16.93 -0.85
N GLY A 242 0.67 16.16 -1.84
CA GLY A 242 0.35 14.74 -2.04
C GLY A 242 0.78 13.86 -0.87
N ILE A 243 -0.03 12.84 -0.54
CA ILE A 243 0.35 11.76 0.38
C ILE A 243 0.62 10.51 -0.47
N TRP A 244 1.79 10.45 -1.10
CA TRP A 244 2.11 9.50 -2.15
C TRP A 244 3.23 8.51 -1.78
N ALA A 245 3.95 8.71 -0.68
CA ALA A 245 4.99 7.80 -0.24
C ALA A 245 4.50 6.34 -0.20
N THR A 246 5.25 5.43 -0.83
CA THR A 246 4.80 4.06 -1.08
C THR A 246 4.48 3.26 0.18
N GLY A 247 5.09 3.57 1.31
CA GLY A 247 4.82 2.90 2.58
C GLY A 247 3.45 3.20 3.17
N GLY A 248 2.76 4.28 2.72
CA GLY A 248 1.50 4.71 3.31
C GLY A 248 1.66 5.10 4.78
N ALA A 249 0.66 4.77 5.61
CA ALA A 249 0.75 5.03 7.04
C ALA A 249 1.66 4.04 7.76
N ALA A 250 2.54 4.55 8.63
CA ALA A 250 3.03 3.77 9.75
C ALA A 250 2.05 3.91 10.93
N VAL A 251 1.69 2.80 11.59
CA VAL A 251 0.79 2.83 12.75
C VAL A 251 1.60 2.65 14.03
N HIS A 252 1.48 3.60 14.92
CA HIS A 252 2.15 3.54 16.22
C HIS A 252 1.36 4.29 17.29
N ASN A 253 1.20 3.69 18.48
CA ASN A 253 0.47 4.26 19.61
C ASN A 253 -0.93 4.78 19.24
N GLY A 254 -1.69 4.00 18.45
CA GLY A 254 -3.05 4.34 18.04
C GLY A 254 -3.16 5.53 17.08
N ARG A 255 -2.08 5.91 16.41
CA ARG A 255 -2.03 6.96 15.40
C ARG A 255 -1.52 6.43 14.07
N LEU A 256 -2.00 7.05 12.98
CA LEU A 256 -1.51 6.84 11.63
C LEU A 256 -0.55 7.98 11.29
N TRP A 257 0.68 7.62 10.95
CA TRP A 257 1.75 8.56 10.63
C TRP A 257 1.93 8.64 9.12
N TYR A 258 1.72 9.83 8.55
CA TYR A 258 1.90 10.09 7.13
C TYR A 258 2.94 11.20 6.92
N ALA A 259 3.60 11.17 5.77
CA ALA A 259 4.35 12.31 5.26
C ALA A 259 3.58 12.94 4.08
N VAL A 260 3.62 14.25 4.01
CA VAL A 260 2.96 15.08 3.01
C VAL A 260 4.03 15.75 2.16
N GLY A 261 3.84 15.76 0.86
CA GLY A 261 4.72 16.40 -0.10
C GLY A 261 4.57 17.92 -0.18
N ASN A 262 5.30 18.51 -1.11
CA ASN A 262 5.27 19.94 -1.40
C ASN A 262 3.85 20.39 -1.80
N GLY A 263 3.51 21.63 -1.45
CA GLY A 263 2.27 22.29 -1.80
C GLY A 263 2.54 23.54 -2.65
N GLU A 264 1.48 24.12 -3.16
CA GLU A 264 1.58 25.34 -4.00
C GLU A 264 1.94 26.59 -3.20
N SER A 265 1.60 26.64 -1.90
CA SER A 265 1.82 27.84 -1.07
C SER A 265 3.26 28.00 -0.66
N THR A 266 3.79 29.24 -0.83
CA THR A 266 5.13 29.64 -0.33
C THR A 266 5.05 30.80 0.66
N ARG A 267 3.84 31.22 1.06
CA ARG A 267 3.59 32.38 1.92
C ARG A 267 2.84 32.07 3.19
N GLU A 268 1.81 31.26 3.09
CA GLU A 268 0.98 30.82 4.22
C GLU A 268 1.12 29.31 4.37
N TYR A 269 1.49 28.88 5.56
CA TYR A 269 1.64 27.46 5.85
C TYR A 269 0.30 26.75 5.78
N ASP A 270 0.24 25.69 4.97
CA ASP A 270 -0.95 24.94 4.62
C ASP A 270 -0.84 23.43 4.92
N THR A 271 0.09 23.05 5.79
CA THR A 271 0.34 21.66 6.18
C THR A 271 0.98 20.80 5.06
N SER A 272 1.48 21.43 3.98
CA SER A 272 2.39 20.78 3.04
C SER A 272 3.76 20.53 3.67
N ASP A 273 4.60 19.73 3.05
CA ASP A 273 5.91 19.33 3.55
C ASP A 273 5.91 18.97 5.04
N SER A 274 5.04 18.05 5.42
CA SER A 274 4.76 17.77 6.82
C SER A 274 4.80 16.31 7.17
N VAL A 275 5.06 16.00 8.44
CA VAL A 275 4.68 14.74 9.08
C VAL A 275 3.38 14.96 9.82
N LEU A 276 2.39 14.11 9.56
CA LEU A 276 1.08 14.14 10.22
C LEU A 276 0.93 12.95 11.16
N ALA A 277 0.40 13.20 12.34
CA ALA A 277 -0.13 12.19 13.24
C ALA A 277 -1.66 12.28 13.24
N LEU A 278 -2.34 11.36 12.53
CA LEU A 278 -3.80 11.30 12.46
C LEU A 278 -4.35 10.28 13.48
N THR A 279 -5.52 10.57 14.03
CA THR A 279 -6.29 9.56 14.77
C THR A 279 -6.93 8.55 13.80
N PRO A 280 -7.43 7.40 14.28
CA PRO A 280 -8.20 6.48 13.43
C PRO A 280 -9.48 7.09 12.82
N GLU A 281 -10.00 8.17 13.42
CA GLU A 281 -11.12 8.95 12.90
C GLU A 281 -10.70 9.96 11.81
N LEU A 282 -9.40 9.97 11.44
CA LEU A 282 -8.79 10.91 10.51
C LEU A 282 -8.86 12.37 10.98
N THR A 283 -8.72 12.60 12.28
CA THR A 283 -8.53 13.93 12.85
C THR A 283 -7.03 14.19 13.05
N LEU A 284 -6.57 15.37 12.67
CA LEU A 284 -5.17 15.77 12.91
C LEU A 284 -4.94 15.95 14.42
N ALA A 285 -4.11 15.08 14.99
CA ALA A 285 -3.74 15.14 16.40
C ALA A 285 -2.48 15.98 16.62
N ASP A 286 -1.51 15.91 15.70
CA ASP A 286 -0.27 16.69 15.76
C ASP A 286 0.39 16.71 14.38
N SER A 287 1.30 17.67 14.16
CA SER A 287 2.07 17.77 12.92
C SER A 287 3.45 18.38 13.15
N PHE A 288 4.34 18.10 12.23
CA PHE A 288 5.66 18.72 12.11
C PHE A 288 5.86 19.20 10.67
N SER A 289 6.56 20.31 10.50
CA SER A 289 7.10 20.75 9.20
C SER A 289 8.48 21.37 9.40
N PRO A 290 9.41 21.19 8.45
CA PRO A 290 10.67 21.92 8.47
C PRO A 290 10.45 23.44 8.45
N ALA A 291 11.32 24.20 9.10
CA ALA A 291 11.27 25.66 8.99
C ALA A 291 11.52 26.16 7.55
N THR A 292 12.02 25.28 6.69
CA THR A 292 12.28 25.54 5.25
C THR A 292 11.10 25.25 4.34
N TRP A 293 9.94 24.83 4.86
CA TRP A 293 8.78 24.35 4.08
C TRP A 293 8.41 25.25 2.87
N ALA A 294 8.50 26.57 3.02
CA ALA A 294 8.16 27.51 1.92
C ALA A 294 9.17 27.45 0.77
N ALA A 295 10.46 27.24 1.09
CA ALA A 295 11.50 27.01 0.08
C ALA A 295 11.42 25.60 -0.48
N ASP A 296 11.04 24.61 0.35
CA ASP A 296 10.85 23.22 -0.06
C ASP A 296 9.69 23.11 -1.07
N ASN A 297 8.57 23.80 -0.82
CA ASN A 297 7.46 23.92 -1.77
C ASN A 297 7.90 24.59 -3.09
N ALA A 298 8.71 25.66 -3.03
CA ALA A 298 9.16 26.39 -4.23
C ALA A 298 10.10 25.57 -5.12
N ASP A 299 10.87 24.66 -4.50
CA ASP A 299 11.96 23.91 -5.15
C ASP A 299 11.60 22.43 -5.40
N ASP A 300 10.34 22.02 -5.17
CA ASP A 300 9.87 20.62 -5.25
C ASP A 300 10.71 19.66 -4.38
N LEU A 301 10.96 20.04 -3.13
CA LEU A 301 11.78 19.27 -2.20
C LEU A 301 10.92 18.51 -1.17
N ASP A 302 9.98 17.69 -1.66
CA ASP A 302 9.05 16.90 -0.85
C ASP A 302 9.67 16.28 0.40
N LEU A 303 9.12 16.61 1.57
CA LEU A 303 9.29 15.78 2.76
C LEU A 303 8.52 14.46 2.63
N GLY A 304 7.43 14.47 1.85
CA GLY A 304 6.53 13.35 1.59
C GLY A 304 7.02 12.33 0.57
N SER A 305 8.27 12.39 0.10
CA SER A 305 8.81 11.41 -0.85
C SER A 305 9.05 10.02 -0.24
N ILE A 306 9.09 9.91 1.08
CA ILE A 306 9.23 8.68 1.84
C ILE A 306 8.30 8.67 3.07
N SER A 307 7.76 7.50 3.43
CA SER A 307 6.97 7.37 4.65
C SER A 307 7.82 7.59 5.89
N PRO A 308 7.28 8.22 6.97
CA PRO A 308 8.03 8.45 8.19
C PRO A 308 8.34 7.13 8.89
N ALA A 309 9.57 7.00 9.39
CA ALA A 309 10.01 5.83 10.17
C ALA A 309 9.78 6.06 11.67
N VAL A 310 9.01 5.17 12.30
CA VAL A 310 8.77 5.25 13.75
C VAL A 310 9.72 4.31 14.47
N VAL A 311 10.55 4.86 15.36
CA VAL A 311 11.60 4.14 16.11
C VAL A 311 11.39 4.37 17.61
N GLY A 312 10.72 3.44 18.26
CA GLY A 312 10.34 3.60 19.66
C GLY A 312 9.47 4.86 19.85
N GLY A 313 9.90 5.78 20.72
CA GLY A 313 9.23 7.08 20.94
C GLY A 313 9.68 8.21 20.00
N ARG A 314 10.35 7.90 18.89
CA ARG A 314 10.89 8.86 17.93
C ARG A 314 10.30 8.64 16.54
N VAL A 315 10.26 9.70 15.73
CA VAL A 315 9.92 9.64 14.30
C VAL A 315 11.07 10.24 13.51
N LEU A 316 11.62 9.48 12.58
CA LEU A 316 12.58 9.98 11.62
C LEU A 316 11.84 10.32 10.33
N ALA A 317 11.91 11.59 9.92
CA ALA A 317 11.44 12.07 8.63
C ALA A 317 12.65 12.44 7.77
N VAL A 318 12.64 12.00 6.52
CA VAL A 318 13.63 12.33 5.49
C VAL A 318 12.86 12.60 4.21
N GLY A 319 13.39 13.39 3.30
CA GLY A 319 12.74 13.68 2.03
C GLY A 319 13.74 14.07 0.96
N LYS A 320 13.26 14.70 -0.12
CA LYS A 320 14.07 15.15 -1.26
C LYS A 320 15.16 16.14 -0.87
N ARG A 321 14.96 16.97 0.18
CA ARG A 321 15.99 17.91 0.67
C ARG A 321 17.25 17.19 1.18
N GLY A 322 17.19 15.91 1.48
CA GLY A 322 18.33 15.14 1.96
C GLY A 322 18.68 15.38 3.44
N VAL A 323 17.79 16.02 4.19
CA VAL A 323 17.93 16.24 5.64
C VAL A 323 17.06 15.26 6.40
N GLY A 324 17.64 14.62 7.41
CA GLY A 324 16.91 13.79 8.38
C GLY A 324 16.50 14.66 9.59
N TYR A 325 15.21 14.65 9.90
CA TYR A 325 14.60 15.31 11.05
C TYR A 325 14.17 14.25 12.06
N LEU A 326 14.70 14.32 13.27
CA LEU A 326 14.28 13.47 14.38
C LEU A 326 13.26 14.19 15.22
N LEU A 327 12.09 13.59 15.40
CA LEU A 327 10.94 14.17 16.06
C LEU A 327 10.62 13.37 17.34
N ASP A 328 9.95 14.00 18.28
CA ASP A 328 9.33 13.32 19.41
C ASP A 328 7.92 12.83 19.03
N ALA A 329 7.69 11.51 19.08
CA ALA A 329 6.39 10.95 18.72
C ALA A 329 5.24 11.38 19.67
N ALA A 330 5.57 11.83 20.91
CA ALA A 330 4.58 12.35 21.84
C ALA A 330 4.19 13.80 21.53
N ARG A 331 5.10 14.57 20.90
CA ARG A 331 4.88 15.99 20.54
C ARG A 331 5.77 16.37 19.35
N LEU A 332 5.19 16.47 18.16
CA LEU A 332 5.89 16.80 16.92
C LEU A 332 6.45 18.25 16.89
N GLY A 333 5.77 19.18 17.57
CA GLY A 333 6.27 20.53 17.82
C GLY A 333 5.97 21.55 16.72
N GLY A 334 5.21 21.23 15.70
CA GLY A 334 4.84 22.15 14.63
C GLY A 334 6.03 22.53 13.72
N ILE A 335 6.04 23.75 13.19
CA ILE A 335 7.10 24.23 12.29
C ILE A 335 8.42 24.36 13.06
N GLY A 336 9.47 23.65 12.59
CA GLY A 336 10.81 23.70 13.18
C GLY A 336 10.92 23.02 14.55
N GLY A 337 9.95 22.14 14.91
CA GLY A 337 9.89 21.48 16.22
C GLY A 337 10.74 20.22 16.37
N GLN A 338 11.66 19.91 15.44
CA GLN A 338 12.52 18.74 15.51
C GLN A 338 13.48 18.77 16.70
N LEU A 339 13.76 17.59 17.27
CA LEU A 339 14.77 17.42 18.33
C LEU A 339 16.18 17.66 17.80
N THR A 340 16.46 17.11 16.63
CA THR A 340 17.73 17.29 15.91
C THR A 340 17.50 17.12 14.42
N MET A 341 18.44 17.64 13.63
CA MET A 341 18.48 17.42 12.18
C MET A 341 19.92 17.31 11.71
N GLN A 342 20.12 16.55 10.62
CA GLN A 342 21.43 16.47 9.96
C GLN A 342 21.27 16.02 8.50
N PRO A 343 22.28 16.29 7.64
CA PRO A 343 22.32 15.69 6.31
C PRO A 343 22.32 14.18 6.36
N VAL A 344 21.45 13.54 5.56
CA VAL A 344 21.35 12.08 5.43
C VAL A 344 21.47 11.71 3.94
N CYS A 345 20.41 11.88 3.18
CA CYS A 345 20.35 11.67 1.74
C CYS A 345 18.98 12.06 1.20
N GLU A 346 18.90 12.29 -0.08
CA GLU A 346 17.65 12.36 -0.81
C GLU A 346 17.00 10.96 -0.88
N ALA A 347 15.84 10.79 -0.25
CA ALA A 347 15.21 9.48 -0.03
C ALA A 347 13.79 9.40 -0.60
N TYR A 348 13.41 8.21 -1.11
CA TYR A 348 12.11 7.93 -1.70
C TYR A 348 11.60 6.55 -1.31
N GLY A 349 10.27 6.37 -1.24
CA GLY A 349 9.68 5.05 -1.05
C GLY A 349 9.34 4.71 0.40
N GLY A 350 9.88 3.62 0.92
CA GLY A 350 9.68 3.17 2.31
C GLY A 350 10.97 2.70 2.95
N SER A 351 11.11 2.92 4.25
CA SER A 351 12.26 2.49 5.05
C SER A 351 12.00 1.19 5.79
N ALA A 352 13.08 0.48 6.19
CA ALA A 352 12.98 -0.59 7.19
C ALA A 352 13.52 -0.12 8.54
N VAL A 353 12.90 -0.62 9.62
CA VAL A 353 13.25 -0.27 11.00
C VAL A 353 13.58 -1.53 11.78
N ASP A 354 14.86 -1.74 12.10
CA ASP A 354 15.33 -2.87 12.92
C ASP A 354 15.98 -2.36 14.21
N GLY A 355 15.27 -2.53 15.32
CA GLY A 355 15.65 -1.98 16.59
C GLY A 355 15.74 -0.45 16.55
N SER A 356 16.94 0.10 16.72
CA SER A 356 17.22 1.54 16.65
C SER A 356 17.82 1.98 15.30
N THR A 357 17.93 1.07 14.33
CA THR A 357 18.51 1.37 13.01
C THR A 357 17.41 1.50 11.97
N VAL A 358 17.45 2.58 11.20
CA VAL A 358 16.59 2.81 10.03
C VAL A 358 17.42 2.63 8.77
N TYR A 359 16.96 1.75 7.87
CA TYR A 359 17.54 1.59 6.55
C TYR A 359 16.72 2.41 5.55
N LEU A 360 17.35 3.41 4.95
CA LEU A 360 16.72 4.39 4.06
C LEU A 360 17.08 4.12 2.60
N PRO A 361 16.11 4.07 1.69
CA PRO A 361 16.34 4.02 0.25
C PRO A 361 16.72 5.41 -0.26
N CYS A 362 17.99 5.63 -0.48
CA CYS A 362 18.50 6.89 -1.02
C CYS A 362 18.79 6.73 -2.52
N ASN A 363 18.58 7.79 -3.32
CA ASN A 363 18.78 7.74 -4.76
C ASN A 363 20.24 7.43 -5.18
N ASP A 364 21.19 7.62 -4.28
CA ASP A 364 22.61 7.30 -4.48
C ASP A 364 23.10 6.06 -3.70
N GLY A 365 22.17 5.22 -3.22
CA GLY A 365 22.41 3.98 -2.48
C GLY A 365 21.96 4.04 -1.01
N THR A 366 21.46 2.94 -0.52
CA THR A 366 20.90 2.75 0.83
C THR A 366 21.80 3.30 1.95
N ARG A 367 21.18 3.90 2.98
CA ARG A 367 21.85 4.31 4.24
C ARG A 367 21.33 3.49 5.41
N ALA A 368 22.23 3.16 6.35
CA ALA A 368 21.83 2.81 7.72
C ALA A 368 21.99 4.04 8.62
N VAL A 369 20.91 4.40 9.28
CA VAL A 369 20.87 5.53 10.21
C VAL A 369 20.50 5.03 11.59
N ASP A 370 21.38 5.24 12.57
CA ASP A 370 21.11 4.96 13.96
C ASP A 370 20.33 6.11 14.59
N VAL A 371 19.26 5.78 15.27
CA VAL A 371 18.44 6.68 16.07
C VAL A 371 18.78 6.45 17.55
N ASP A 372 19.39 7.45 18.19
CA ASP A 372 19.63 7.41 19.61
C ASP A 372 18.34 7.79 20.37
N PRO A 373 17.88 6.99 21.35
CA PRO A 373 16.76 7.37 22.20
C PRO A 373 16.93 8.73 22.90
N ALA A 374 18.17 9.16 23.16
CA ALA A 374 18.49 10.47 23.73
C ALA A 374 18.30 11.62 22.75
N GLY A 375 17.99 11.35 21.47
CA GLY A 375 17.66 12.36 20.46
C GLY A 375 18.76 12.63 19.42
N GLY A 376 19.71 11.69 19.24
CA GLY A 376 20.78 11.76 18.24
C GLY A 376 20.42 10.99 16.97
N LEU A 377 21.00 11.42 15.84
CA LEU A 377 21.04 10.70 14.56
C LEU A 377 22.48 10.43 14.18
N ARG A 378 22.76 9.28 13.56
CA ARG A 378 24.08 8.96 13.01
C ARG A 378 23.96 8.09 11.77
N VAL A 379 24.45 8.56 10.62
CA VAL A 379 24.65 7.69 9.45
C VAL A 379 25.79 6.73 9.76
N ARG A 380 25.45 5.43 9.90
CA ARG A 380 26.41 4.36 10.20
C ARG A 380 27.24 4.00 8.98
N TRP A 381 26.55 3.80 7.84
CA TRP A 381 27.16 3.47 6.56
C TRP A 381 26.29 3.93 5.39
N LYS A 382 26.93 4.04 4.23
CA LYS A 382 26.35 4.13 2.90
C LYS A 382 26.65 2.83 2.17
N ALA A 383 25.64 2.24 1.50
CA ALA A 383 25.86 1.09 0.64
C ALA A 383 26.92 1.39 -0.45
N ALA A 384 27.75 0.40 -0.74
CA ALA A 384 28.77 0.50 -1.80
C ALA A 384 28.19 0.33 -3.21
N VAL A 385 26.85 0.11 -3.30
CA VAL A 385 26.11 -0.11 -4.55
C VAL A 385 24.93 0.84 -4.63
N PRO A 386 24.46 1.20 -5.84
CA PRO A 386 23.36 2.14 -6.03
C PRO A 386 21.99 1.45 -5.81
N ALA A 387 21.82 0.84 -4.64
CA ALA A 387 20.58 0.17 -4.24
C ALA A 387 19.62 1.22 -3.69
N ASP A 388 18.59 1.55 -4.46
CA ASP A 388 17.66 2.67 -4.29
C ASP A 388 16.21 2.26 -4.01
N GLY A 389 15.88 0.97 -4.11
CA GLY A 389 14.56 0.45 -3.79
C GLY A 389 14.30 0.39 -2.28
N SER A 390 13.05 0.19 -1.89
CA SER A 390 12.63 0.15 -0.49
C SER A 390 13.18 -1.09 0.22
N PRO A 391 14.05 -0.95 1.25
CA PRO A 391 14.75 -2.06 1.88
C PRO A 391 13.87 -2.83 2.86
N VAL A 392 14.18 -4.11 3.06
CA VAL A 392 13.63 -4.95 4.14
C VAL A 392 14.75 -5.74 4.81
N VAL A 393 14.52 -6.24 6.02
CA VAL A 393 15.53 -6.93 6.83
C VAL A 393 15.09 -8.36 7.12
N GLY A 394 15.98 -9.33 6.93
CA GLY A 394 15.71 -10.73 7.27
C GLY A 394 16.90 -11.63 6.94
N GLY A 395 17.02 -12.77 7.62
CA GLY A 395 18.09 -13.73 7.38
C GLY A 395 19.49 -13.17 7.61
N GLY A 396 19.63 -12.17 8.47
CA GLY A 396 20.91 -11.51 8.76
C GLY A 396 21.39 -10.58 7.64
N ALA A 397 20.52 -10.13 6.73
CA ALA A 397 20.85 -9.22 5.65
C ALA A 397 19.81 -8.10 5.51
N VAL A 398 20.22 -6.98 4.90
CA VAL A 398 19.34 -5.94 4.36
C VAL A 398 19.15 -6.22 2.89
N TRP A 399 17.89 -6.45 2.50
CA TRP A 399 17.51 -6.77 1.12
C TRP A 399 17.00 -5.51 0.45
N VAL A 400 17.60 -5.14 -0.67
CA VAL A 400 17.29 -3.91 -1.38
C VAL A 400 17.52 -4.06 -2.86
N THR A 401 16.71 -3.40 -3.68
CA THR A 401 16.81 -3.42 -5.13
C THR A 401 17.62 -2.23 -5.68
N ASP A 402 18.31 -2.46 -6.80
CA ASP A 402 18.73 -1.42 -7.74
C ASP A 402 17.67 -1.41 -8.85
N THR A 403 16.79 -0.44 -8.81
CA THR A 403 15.62 -0.40 -9.71
C THR A 403 16.03 -0.12 -11.15
N ALA A 404 17.11 0.62 -11.36
CA ALA A 404 17.61 0.95 -12.68
C ALA A 404 18.28 -0.24 -13.38
N ARG A 405 18.92 -1.15 -12.60
CA ARG A 405 19.63 -2.31 -13.15
C ARG A 405 18.87 -3.63 -13.01
N GLY A 406 17.75 -3.64 -12.31
CA GLY A 406 16.97 -4.85 -12.07
C GLY A 406 17.70 -5.88 -11.19
N VAL A 407 18.46 -5.43 -10.19
CA VAL A 407 19.25 -6.27 -9.29
C VAL A 407 18.70 -6.25 -7.89
N LEU A 408 18.59 -7.40 -7.24
CA LEU A 408 18.40 -7.52 -5.81
C LEU A 408 19.74 -7.77 -5.12
N TYR A 409 20.03 -6.99 -4.09
CA TYR A 409 21.18 -7.14 -3.21
C TYR A 409 20.76 -7.66 -1.83
N ALA A 410 21.62 -8.50 -1.24
CA ALA A 410 21.62 -8.81 0.18
C ALA A 410 22.85 -8.14 0.80
N LEU A 411 22.65 -7.03 1.54
CA LEU A 411 23.73 -6.26 2.14
C LEU A 411 24.02 -6.72 3.57
N ASP A 412 25.27 -6.59 3.98
CA ASP A 412 25.67 -6.76 5.38
C ASP A 412 25.05 -5.63 6.25
N PRO A 413 24.26 -5.93 7.29
CA PRO A 413 23.60 -4.89 8.08
C PRO A 413 24.56 -3.97 8.87
N SER A 414 25.80 -4.43 9.12
CA SER A 414 26.79 -3.68 9.88
C SER A 414 27.65 -2.76 9.02
N THR A 415 27.82 -3.09 7.72
CA THR A 415 28.77 -2.41 6.83
C THR A 415 28.16 -1.86 5.53
N GLY A 416 26.96 -2.34 5.12
CA GLY A 416 26.35 -1.99 3.83
C GLY A 416 27.03 -2.64 2.60
N VAL A 417 28.00 -3.54 2.81
CA VAL A 417 28.69 -4.23 1.73
C VAL A 417 27.81 -5.37 1.20
N PRO A 418 27.64 -5.51 -0.14
CA PRO A 418 26.89 -6.63 -0.70
C PRO A 418 27.54 -7.97 -0.35
N ARG A 419 26.76 -8.86 0.26
CA ARG A 419 27.13 -10.28 0.46
C ARG A 419 26.74 -11.11 -0.75
N GLN A 420 25.61 -10.74 -1.38
CA GLN A 420 25.09 -11.41 -2.57
C GLN A 420 24.32 -10.42 -3.45
N GLN A 421 24.19 -10.78 -4.73
CA GLN A 421 23.36 -10.07 -5.70
C GLN A 421 22.81 -11.04 -6.74
N ILE A 422 21.65 -10.71 -7.32
CA ILE A 422 21.03 -11.49 -8.38
C ILE A 422 20.18 -10.60 -9.30
N GLN A 423 20.23 -10.88 -10.62
CA GLN A 423 19.35 -10.26 -11.60
C GLN A 423 17.93 -10.79 -11.44
N VAL A 424 16.96 -9.87 -11.36
CA VAL A 424 15.53 -10.19 -11.14
C VAL A 424 14.62 -9.74 -12.29
N GLY A 425 15.16 -9.01 -13.26
CA GLY A 425 14.41 -8.39 -14.37
C GLY A 425 14.11 -6.92 -14.12
N ASP A 426 13.37 -6.30 -15.03
CA ASP A 426 13.03 -4.88 -14.95
C ASP A 426 12.11 -4.62 -13.75
N LEU A 427 12.47 -3.64 -12.94
CA LEU A 427 11.78 -3.30 -11.71
C LEU A 427 11.04 -1.97 -11.81
N PRO A 428 9.85 -1.86 -11.21
CA PRO A 428 9.21 -0.57 -11.04
C PRO A 428 9.96 0.29 -10.00
N HIS A 429 9.76 1.61 -10.06
CA HIS A 429 10.29 2.51 -9.04
C HIS A 429 9.84 2.11 -7.63
N PHE A 430 10.75 2.19 -6.67
CA PHE A 430 10.56 1.88 -5.25
C PHE A 430 10.26 0.41 -4.95
N ALA A 431 10.55 -0.51 -5.87
CA ALA A 431 10.32 -1.93 -5.68
C ALA A 431 10.90 -2.42 -4.35
N SER A 432 10.07 -3.12 -3.58
CA SER A 432 10.43 -3.67 -2.27
C SER A 432 10.29 -5.19 -2.29
N PRO A 433 11.29 -5.96 -1.81
CA PRO A 433 11.16 -7.40 -1.70
C PRO A 433 10.28 -7.79 -0.51
N THR A 434 9.60 -8.91 -0.62
CA THR A 434 8.88 -9.59 0.46
C THR A 434 9.66 -10.81 0.89
N LEU A 435 9.90 -10.97 2.18
CA LEU A 435 10.63 -12.10 2.75
C LEU A 435 9.68 -12.99 3.53
N ALA A 436 9.40 -14.18 3.00
CA ALA A 436 8.47 -15.10 3.64
C ALA A 436 8.90 -16.57 3.42
N GLY A 437 8.79 -17.39 4.46
CA GLY A 437 9.23 -18.77 4.42
C GLY A 437 10.72 -18.89 4.12
N ASP A 438 11.05 -19.50 2.99
CA ASP A 438 12.41 -19.70 2.49
C ASP A 438 12.70 -18.91 1.20
N ARG A 439 11.90 -17.87 0.91
CA ARG A 439 11.97 -17.14 -0.37
C ARG A 439 11.84 -15.63 -0.19
N ALA A 440 12.48 -14.93 -1.14
CA ALA A 440 12.22 -13.52 -1.39
C ALA A 440 11.36 -13.36 -2.67
N TYR A 441 10.34 -12.52 -2.62
CA TYR A 441 9.43 -12.27 -3.74
C TYR A 441 9.50 -10.81 -4.15
N LEU A 442 9.37 -10.55 -5.46
CA LEU A 442 9.42 -9.21 -6.04
C LEU A 442 8.39 -9.07 -7.15
N GLY A 443 7.72 -7.92 -7.18
CA GLY A 443 7.02 -7.42 -8.35
C GLY A 443 8.03 -6.90 -9.39
N THR A 444 7.75 -7.18 -10.66
CA THR A 444 8.52 -6.70 -11.83
C THR A 444 7.59 -5.98 -12.80
N THR A 445 8.13 -5.33 -13.82
CA THR A 445 7.31 -4.70 -14.87
C THR A 445 6.54 -5.71 -15.73
N THR A 446 6.79 -7.00 -15.56
CA THR A 446 6.14 -8.08 -16.35
C THR A 446 5.46 -9.15 -15.50
N GLY A 447 5.44 -8.99 -14.18
CA GLY A 447 4.82 -9.97 -13.27
C GLY A 447 5.55 -10.13 -11.93
N THR A 448 5.78 -11.35 -11.49
CA THR A 448 6.35 -11.65 -10.16
C THR A 448 7.49 -12.66 -10.27
N VAL A 449 8.56 -12.46 -9.51
CA VAL A 449 9.69 -13.38 -9.38
C VAL A 449 9.86 -13.82 -7.92
N ALA A 450 10.20 -15.09 -7.72
CA ALA A 450 10.61 -15.62 -6.43
C ALA A 450 12.06 -16.11 -6.49
N LEU A 451 12.79 -15.81 -5.43
CA LEU A 451 14.16 -16.21 -5.23
C LEU A 451 14.26 -17.14 -4.02
N THR A 452 15.17 -18.09 -4.08
CA THR A 452 15.51 -18.98 -2.96
C THR A 452 17.04 -19.09 -2.90
N GLY A 453 17.55 -19.73 -1.87
CA GLY A 453 18.96 -20.02 -1.74
C GLY A 453 19.21 -21.49 -1.44
N ASP A 454 20.46 -21.90 -1.55
CA ASP A 454 20.90 -23.22 -1.12
C ASP A 454 20.96 -23.27 0.42
N GLY A 455 19.80 -22.98 1.08
CA GLY A 455 19.73 -22.86 2.52
C GLY A 455 20.61 -23.90 3.19
N LEU A 456 21.32 -23.54 4.24
CA LEU A 456 22.04 -24.50 5.06
C LEU A 456 21.02 -25.61 5.40
N ARG A 457 21.10 -26.73 4.70
CA ARG A 457 20.38 -27.94 5.11
C ARG A 457 20.80 -28.12 6.56
N GLN A 458 19.83 -27.91 7.48
CA GLN A 458 20.07 -28.39 8.83
C GLN A 458 20.38 -29.87 8.65
N SER A 459 21.65 -30.21 8.81
CA SER A 459 22.09 -31.58 8.96
C SER A 459 21.47 -32.06 10.25
N GLY A 460 20.28 -32.65 10.10
CA GLY A 460 19.64 -33.40 11.15
C GLY A 460 20.56 -34.58 11.48
N THR A 461 21.12 -34.52 12.66
CA THR A 461 21.64 -35.69 13.37
C THR A 461 20.58 -36.12 14.37
#